data_6cc6de37d412a974293f51485b553428
#
_entry.id   6cc6de37d412a974293f51485b553428
#
_cell.length_a   1.000
_cell.length_b   1.000
_cell.length_c   1.000
_cell.angle_alpha   90.00
_cell.angle_beta   90.00
_cell.angle_gamma   90.00
#
_symmetry.space_group_name_H-M   'P 1'
#
loop_
_entity.id
_entity.type
_entity.pdbx_description
1 polymer ?
#
loop_
_entity_poly.entity_id
_entity_poly.type
_entity_poly.pdbx_seq_one_letter_code
_entity_poly.pdbx_strand_id
1 'polypeptide(L)' 'RQRWVITLAGSVDIGLGDGTSMSFHPGDIFLAEDTTGQGHTATPHDWIRAYVNLD' A
#
# COMPACT_ATOMS: atom_id res chain seq x y z
N ARG A 1 9.34 -0.14 11.24
CA ARG A 1 8.96 -1.46 10.75
C ARG A 1 8.66 -1.43 9.28
N GLN A 2 9.03 -2.51 8.62
CA GLN A 2 8.82 -2.62 7.20
C GLN A 2 8.04 -3.90 6.91
N ARG A 3 7.22 -3.85 5.88
CA ARG A 3 6.50 -5.02 5.43
C ARG A 3 6.19 -4.87 3.95
N TRP A 4 6.14 -6.00 3.28
CA TRP A 4 5.68 -6.06 1.91
C TRP A 4 4.16 -6.20 1.92
N VAL A 5 3.51 -5.46 1.05
CA VAL A 5 2.07 -5.56 0.86
C VAL A 5 1.84 -6.09 -0.54
N ILE A 6 1.14 -7.20 -0.61
CA ILE A 6 0.87 -7.89 -1.87
C ILE A 6 -0.62 -7.78 -2.14
N THR A 7 -0.97 -7.20 -3.27
CA THR A 7 -2.38 -7.09 -3.67
C THR A 7 -2.82 -8.40 -4.30
N LEU A 8 -3.84 -9.02 -3.71
CA LEU A 8 -4.35 -10.31 -4.17
C LEU A 8 -5.61 -10.16 -5.02
N ALA A 9 -6.46 -9.20 -4.70
CA ALA A 9 -7.69 -8.94 -5.44
C ALA A 9 -8.10 -7.50 -5.23
N GLY A 10 -8.93 -6.97 -6.11
CA GLY A 10 -9.36 -5.59 -6.05
C GLY A 10 -8.24 -4.63 -6.36
N SER A 11 -8.28 -3.46 -5.76
CA SER A 11 -7.24 -2.46 -5.95
C SER A 11 -7.21 -1.50 -4.78
N VAL A 12 -6.15 -0.71 -4.70
CA VAL A 12 -6.04 0.35 -3.70
C VAL A 12 -5.35 1.55 -4.32
N ASP A 13 -5.83 2.74 -3.98
CA ASP A 13 -5.19 3.99 -4.37
C ASP A 13 -4.48 4.55 -3.16
N ILE A 14 -3.17 4.75 -3.28
CA ILE A 14 -2.35 5.28 -2.20
C ILE A 14 -2.02 6.74 -2.53
N GLY A 15 -2.46 7.64 -1.67
CA GLY A 15 -2.14 9.05 -1.81
C GLY A 15 -0.83 9.38 -1.12
N LEU A 16 0.01 10.12 -1.80
CA LEU A 16 1.31 10.54 -1.28
C LEU A 16 1.22 11.98 -0.78
N GLY A 17 2.17 12.36 0.06
CA GLY A 17 2.14 13.66 0.70
C GLY A 17 2.33 14.83 -0.26
N ASP A 18 2.83 14.57 -1.45
CA ASP A 18 3.05 15.63 -2.44
C ASP A 18 1.87 15.83 -3.39
N GLY A 19 0.75 15.19 -3.12
CA GLY A 19 -0.44 15.35 -3.96
C GLY A 19 -0.57 14.32 -5.07
N THR A 20 0.41 13.45 -5.23
CA THR A 20 0.32 12.38 -6.22
C THR A 20 -0.32 11.15 -5.61
N SER A 21 -0.68 10.20 -6.45
CA SER A 21 -1.21 8.93 -5.98
C SER A 21 -0.75 7.82 -6.91
N MET A 22 -0.78 6.60 -6.37
CA MET A 22 -0.46 5.41 -7.14
C MET A 22 -1.54 4.38 -6.88
N SER A 23 -1.87 3.62 -7.92
CA SER A 23 -2.86 2.55 -7.81
C SER A 23 -2.17 1.21 -7.92
N PHE A 24 -2.58 0.28 -7.07
CA PHE A 24 -2.03 -1.07 -7.05
C PHE A 24 -3.13 -2.07 -7.36
N HIS A 25 -2.82 -3.04 -8.19
CA HIS A 25 -3.75 -4.02 -8.71
C HIS A 25 -3.26 -5.42 -8.36
N PRO A 26 -4.06 -6.46 -8.58
CA PRO A 26 -3.62 -7.83 -8.27
C PRO A 26 -2.27 -8.15 -8.92
N GLY A 27 -1.36 -8.67 -8.11
CA GLY A 27 0.01 -8.94 -8.53
C GLY A 27 1.00 -7.83 -8.20
N ASP A 28 0.53 -6.65 -7.86
CA ASP A 28 1.42 -5.55 -7.48
C ASP A 28 1.87 -5.71 -6.03
N ILE A 29 3.13 -5.39 -5.78
CA ILE A 29 3.75 -5.52 -4.47
C ILE A 29 4.40 -4.19 -4.14
N PHE A 30 4.20 -3.70 -2.93
CA PHE A 30 4.89 -2.49 -2.50
C PHE A 30 5.38 -2.63 -1.06
N LEU A 31 6.39 -1.84 -0.72
CA LEU A 31 7.00 -1.84 0.60
C LEU A 31 6.37 -0.74 1.43
N ALA A 32 5.77 -1.12 2.54
CA ALA A 32 5.19 -0.18 3.48
C ALA A 32 6.14 0.00 4.66
N GLU A 33 6.37 1.25 5.03
CA GLU A 33 7.23 1.60 6.15
C GLU A 33 6.47 2.46 7.14
N ASP A 34 6.63 2.15 8.40
CA ASP A 34 5.91 2.85 9.46
C ASP A 34 6.60 4.10 9.94
N THR A 35 7.71 4.48 9.35
CA THR A 35 8.57 5.46 9.97
C THR A 35 8.35 6.89 9.53
N THR A 36 7.63 7.11 8.46
CA THR A 36 7.70 8.40 7.83
C THR A 36 6.75 9.43 8.35
N GLY A 37 5.61 9.05 8.82
CA GLY A 37 4.63 10.04 9.21
C GLY A 37 4.19 10.95 8.08
N GLN A 38 4.28 10.52 6.87
CA GLN A 38 3.96 11.36 5.71
C GLN A 38 2.48 11.50 5.44
N GLY A 39 1.65 10.92 6.25
CA GLY A 39 0.23 11.09 6.05
C GLY A 39 -0.29 10.40 4.81
N HIS A 40 0.13 9.21 4.57
CA HIS A 40 -0.40 8.43 3.45
C HIS A 40 -1.88 8.19 3.63
N THR A 41 -2.62 8.31 2.55
CA THR A 41 -4.01 7.89 2.53
C THR A 41 -4.13 6.64 1.68
N ALA A 42 -5.09 5.80 2.02
CA ALA A 42 -5.35 4.59 1.25
C ALA A 42 -6.84 4.48 1.01
N THR A 43 -7.22 4.35 -0.25
CA THR A 43 -8.61 4.19 -0.63
C THR A 43 -8.78 2.81 -1.25
N PRO A 44 -9.31 1.84 -0.51
CA PRO A 44 -9.45 0.49 -1.03
C PRO A 44 -10.69 0.34 -1.90
N HIS A 45 -10.59 -0.53 -2.89
CA HIS A 45 -11.69 -0.89 -3.78
C HIS A 45 -11.80 -2.41 -3.76
N ASP A 46 -12.50 -2.96 -2.79
CA ASP A 46 -12.61 -4.40 -2.56
C ASP A 46 -11.22 -5.06 -2.50
N TRP A 47 -10.33 -4.41 -1.79
CA TRP A 47 -8.90 -4.73 -1.80
C TRP A 47 -8.62 -5.87 -0.82
N ILE A 48 -8.09 -6.95 -1.36
CA ILE A 48 -7.62 -8.09 -0.56
C ILE A 48 -6.11 -8.13 -0.69
N ARG A 49 -5.42 -8.14 0.45
CA ARG A 49 -3.97 -8.05 0.48
C ARG A 49 -3.39 -9.02 1.50
N ALA A 50 -2.12 -9.31 1.30
CA ALA A 50 -1.33 -10.07 2.25
C ALA A 50 -0.14 -9.22 2.69
N TYR A 51 0.33 -9.46 3.90
CA TYR A 51 1.48 -8.75 4.44
C TYR A 51 2.60 -9.73 4.75
N VAL A 52 3.83 -9.32 4.44
CA VAL A 52 5.02 -10.05 4.84
C VAL A 52 5.83 -9.10 5.72
N ASN A 53 5.90 -9.39 6.99
CA ASN A 53 6.65 -8.57 7.94
C ASN A 53 8.13 -8.88 7.84
N LEU A 54 8.95 -7.84 7.82
CA LEU A 54 10.38 -7.98 7.61
C LEU A 54 11.19 -7.88 8.91
N ASP A 55 10.57 -7.56 10.02
CA ASP A 55 11.29 -7.48 11.30
C ASP A 55 10.48 -8.01 12.47
#